data_30cd2cddf9399628047f111a5fa21398
#
_entry.id   30cd2cddf9399628047f111a5fa21398
#
_cell.length_a   1.000
_cell.length_b   1.000
_cell.length_c   1.000
_cell.angle_alpha   90.00
_cell.angle_beta   90.00
_cell.angle_gamma   90.00
#
_symmetry.space_group_name_H-M   'P 1'
#
loop_
_entity.id
_entity.type
_entity.pdbx_description
1 polymer ?
#
loop_
_entity_poly.entity_id
_entity_poly.type
_entity_poly.pdbx_seq_one_letter_code
_entity_poly.pdbx_strand_id
1 'polypeptide(L)'
;MQDNEIAYFAHLEGVIASVDELSTLEITKNPLSYHFRLAPSLPMYNEMLLQEILKLHNLFQIRLDLSKSIKSSATIVFDIQLN
;
A
#
# COMPACT_ATOMS: atom_id res chain seq x y z
N MET A 1 -14.43 -12.01 -5.80
CA MET A 1 -13.40 -11.48 -4.91
C MET A 1 -13.15 -12.47 -3.79
N GLN A 2 -11.89 -12.78 -3.53
CA GLN A 2 -11.53 -13.73 -2.49
C GLN A 2 -11.53 -13.05 -1.12
N ASP A 3 -11.81 -13.83 -0.07
CA ASP A 3 -11.85 -13.33 1.30
C ASP A 3 -10.54 -12.67 1.71
N ASN A 4 -9.40 -13.20 1.24
CA ASN A 4 -8.09 -12.64 1.53
C ASN A 4 -7.91 -11.23 0.97
N GLU A 5 -8.48 -10.94 -0.19
CA GLU A 5 -8.41 -9.61 -0.78
C GLU A 5 -9.20 -8.61 0.07
N ILE A 6 -10.39 -9.00 0.50
CA ILE A 6 -11.24 -8.13 1.33
C ILE A 6 -10.52 -7.83 2.64
N ALA A 7 -9.98 -8.86 3.29
CA ALA A 7 -9.26 -8.70 4.54
C ALA A 7 -8.01 -7.82 4.35
N TYR A 8 -7.27 -8.03 3.27
CA TYR A 8 -6.08 -7.24 2.97
C TYR A 8 -6.42 -5.76 2.84
N PHE A 9 -7.45 -5.42 2.05
CA PHE A 9 -7.81 -4.02 1.84
C PHE A 9 -8.27 -3.36 3.14
N ALA A 10 -9.04 -4.07 3.95
CA ALA A 10 -9.50 -3.54 5.23
C ALA A 10 -8.31 -3.25 6.16
N HIS A 11 -7.36 -4.17 6.23
CA HIS A 11 -6.16 -3.99 7.05
C HIS A 11 -5.27 -2.87 6.50
N LEU A 12 -5.13 -2.79 5.19
CA LEU A 12 -4.31 -1.75 4.56
C LEU A 12 -4.85 -0.35 4.90
N GLU A 13 -6.16 -0.17 4.74
CA GLU A 13 -6.78 1.11 5.06
C GLU A 13 -6.62 1.46 6.54
N GLY A 14 -6.81 0.48 7.41
CA GLY A 14 -6.67 0.68 8.86
C GLY A 14 -5.25 1.04 9.26
N VAL A 15 -4.26 0.36 8.69
CA VAL A 15 -2.85 0.61 8.97
C VAL A 15 -2.45 2.02 8.49
N ILE A 16 -2.85 2.38 7.29
CA ILE A 16 -2.56 3.70 6.73
C ILE A 16 -3.20 4.80 7.59
N ALA A 17 -4.47 4.64 7.95
CA ALA A 17 -5.16 5.63 8.76
C ALA A 17 -4.56 5.76 10.16
N SER A 18 -4.04 4.67 10.73
CA SER A 18 -3.43 4.71 12.06
C SER A 18 -2.10 5.48 12.07
N VAL A 19 -1.40 5.51 10.94
CA VAL A 19 -0.13 6.23 10.83
C VAL A 19 -0.36 7.66 10.36
N ASP A 20 -1.23 7.83 9.35
CA ASP A 20 -1.41 9.12 8.67
C ASP A 20 -2.85 9.23 8.19
N GLU A 21 -3.72 9.72 9.06
CA GLU A 21 -5.16 9.83 8.79
C GLU A 21 -5.46 10.71 7.58
N LEU A 22 -4.61 11.69 7.29
CA LEU A 22 -4.83 12.64 6.20
C LEU A 22 -4.19 12.22 4.88
N SER A 23 -3.57 11.04 4.84
CA SER A 23 -3.01 10.54 3.59
C SER A 23 -4.12 10.20 2.60
N THR A 24 -3.76 10.16 1.31
CA THR A 24 -4.68 9.77 0.26
C THR A 24 -4.17 8.50 -0.43
N LEU A 25 -5.08 7.57 -0.69
CA LEU A 25 -4.76 6.31 -1.34
C LEU A 25 -5.61 6.17 -2.60
N GLU A 26 -4.95 6.01 -3.74
CA GLU A 26 -5.60 5.68 -5.00
C GLU A 26 -5.32 4.24 -5.36
N ILE A 27 -6.35 3.50 -5.75
CA ILE A 27 -6.22 2.11 -6.15
C ILE A 27 -6.78 1.95 -7.56
N THR A 28 -5.95 1.42 -8.46
CA THR A 28 -6.36 1.13 -9.83
C THR A 28 -6.29 -0.37 -10.04
N LYS A 29 -7.40 -0.95 -10.49
CA LYS A 29 -7.44 -2.38 -10.79
C LYS A 29 -7.07 -2.61 -12.25
N ASN A 30 -6.04 -3.40 -12.46
CA ASN A 30 -5.66 -3.91 -13.78
C ASN A 30 -6.12 -5.38 -13.88
N PRO A 31 -6.11 -5.97 -15.08
CA PRO A 31 -6.59 -7.36 -15.22
C PRO A 31 -5.89 -8.36 -14.31
N LEU A 32 -4.59 -8.17 -14.04
CA LEU A 32 -3.78 -9.14 -13.28
C LEU A 32 -3.17 -8.57 -12.01
N SER A 33 -3.47 -7.30 -11.69
CA SER A 33 -2.85 -6.66 -10.54
C SER A 33 -3.68 -5.49 -10.04
N TYR A 34 -3.39 -5.06 -8.81
CA TYR A 34 -3.82 -3.78 -8.29
C TYR A 34 -2.62 -2.84 -8.23
N HIS A 35 -2.81 -1.62 -8.67
CA HIS A 35 -1.81 -0.57 -8.58
C HIS A 35 -2.22 0.42 -7.49
N PHE A 36 -1.33 0.67 -6.55
CA PHE A 36 -1.58 1.56 -5.41
C PHE A 36 -0.70 2.79 -5.49
N ARG A 37 -1.30 3.93 -5.23
CA ARG A 37 -0.59 5.19 -5.13
C ARG A 37 -0.98 5.86 -3.82
N LEU A 38 -0.04 5.92 -2.88
CA LEU A 38 -0.26 6.47 -1.55
C LEU A 38 0.50 7.78 -1.42
N ALA A 39 -0.23 8.85 -1.12
CA ALA A 39 0.36 10.17 -0.90
C ALA A 39 0.29 10.50 0.59
N PRO A 40 1.43 10.43 1.30
CA PRO A 40 1.49 10.84 2.71
C PRO A 40 1.13 12.32 2.84
N SER A 41 0.48 12.67 3.96
CA SER A 41 0.14 14.07 4.22
C SER A 41 1.36 14.92 4.55
N LEU A 42 2.39 14.29 5.13
CA LEU A 42 3.67 14.93 5.44
C LEU A 42 4.81 13.99 5.06
N PRO A 43 5.95 14.54 4.61
CA PRO A 43 7.09 13.69 4.22
C PRO A 43 7.58 12.77 5.33
N MET A 44 7.44 13.18 6.59
CA MET A 44 7.88 12.38 7.73
C MET A 44 7.15 11.07 7.88
N TYR A 45 5.95 10.93 7.32
CA TYR A 45 5.18 9.70 7.40
C TYR A 45 5.54 8.67 6.33
N ASN A 46 6.33 9.04 5.35
CA ASN A 46 6.65 8.16 4.23
C ASN A 46 7.31 6.86 4.70
N GLU A 47 8.34 6.98 5.52
CA GLU A 47 9.08 5.82 6.03
C GLU A 47 8.20 4.93 6.90
N MET A 48 7.41 5.53 7.80
CA MET A 48 6.54 4.79 8.69
C MET A 48 5.47 4.03 7.92
N LEU A 49 4.87 4.67 6.91
CA LEU A 49 3.88 4.02 6.06
C LEU A 49 4.48 2.86 5.29
N LEU A 50 5.67 3.07 4.73
CA LEU A 50 6.35 2.02 3.98
C LEU A 50 6.64 0.80 4.85
N GLN A 51 7.13 1.01 6.07
CA GLN A 51 7.41 -0.09 6.99
C GLN A 51 6.15 -0.85 7.37
N GLU A 52 5.05 -0.16 7.64
CA GLU A 52 3.79 -0.80 7.99
C GLU A 52 3.21 -1.59 6.81
N ILE A 53 3.34 -1.07 5.60
CA ILE A 53 2.91 -1.79 4.40
C ILE A 53 3.73 -3.06 4.22
N LEU A 54 5.04 -3.00 4.43
CA LEU A 54 5.90 -4.18 4.33
C LEU A 54 5.52 -5.24 5.36
N LYS A 55 5.23 -4.83 6.59
CA LYS A 55 4.77 -5.77 7.64
C LYS A 55 3.46 -6.44 7.23
N LEU A 56 2.54 -5.67 6.69
CA LEU A 56 1.25 -6.18 6.25
C LEU A 56 1.42 -7.20 5.14
N HIS A 57 2.29 -6.92 4.18
CA HIS A 57 2.53 -7.84 3.08
C HIS A 57 3.19 -9.13 3.54
N ASN A 58 4.07 -9.06 4.53
CA ASN A 58 4.64 -10.25 5.14
C ASN A 58 3.56 -11.08 5.84
N LEU A 59 2.66 -10.42 6.56
CA LEU A 59 1.58 -11.10 7.27
C LEU A 59 0.65 -11.85 6.31
N PHE A 60 0.31 -11.24 5.19
CA PHE A 60 -0.58 -11.84 4.19
C PHE A 60 0.16 -12.67 3.14
N GLN A 61 1.50 -12.75 3.24
CA GLN A 61 2.35 -13.46 2.27
C GLN A 61 2.13 -12.96 0.85
N ILE A 62 1.96 -11.66 0.70
CA ILE A 62 1.77 -11.01 -0.59
C ILE A 62 3.11 -10.47 -1.06
N ARG A 63 3.45 -10.79 -2.32
CA ARG A 63 4.68 -10.25 -2.92
C ARG A 63 4.48 -8.77 -3.22
N LEU A 64 5.37 -7.95 -2.71
CA LEU A 64 5.38 -6.51 -2.93
C LEU A 64 6.48 -6.13 -3.92
N ASP A 65 6.11 -5.43 -4.99
CA ASP A 65 7.07 -4.90 -5.93
C ASP A 65 7.29 -3.42 -5.63
N LEU A 66 8.40 -3.13 -4.95
CA LEU A 66 8.80 -1.77 -4.61
C LEU A 66 9.75 -1.15 -5.64
N SER A 67 10.03 -1.85 -6.74
CA SER A 67 10.97 -1.34 -7.74
C SER A 67 10.50 -0.04 -8.38
N LYS A 68 9.18 0.21 -8.34
CA LYS A 68 8.59 1.43 -8.87
C LYS A 68 8.45 2.53 -7.83
N SER A 69 8.86 2.28 -6.60
CA SER A 69 8.80 3.29 -5.55
C SER A 69 9.91 4.32 -5.79
N ILE A 70 9.51 5.54 -6.12
CA ILE A 70 10.46 6.61 -6.43
C ILE A 70 10.78 7.35 -5.15
N LYS A 71 12.02 7.21 -4.67
CA LYS A 71 12.44 7.82 -3.40
C LYS A 71 12.42 9.35 -3.41
N SER A 72 12.50 9.94 -4.57
CA SER A 72 12.46 11.41 -4.73
C SER A 72 11.05 11.97 -4.74
N SER A 73 10.04 11.11 -4.84
CA SER A 73 8.65 11.52 -4.85
C SER A 73 8.07 11.48 -3.45
N ALA A 74 7.13 12.37 -3.16
CA ALA A 74 6.36 12.34 -1.92
C ALA A 74 5.29 11.23 -1.92
N THR A 75 5.32 10.35 -2.91
CA THR A 75 4.31 9.31 -3.12
C THR A 75 4.92 7.92 -3.02
N ILE A 76 4.19 6.99 -2.41
CA ILE A 76 4.56 5.58 -2.37
C ILE A 76 3.74 4.85 -3.43
N VAL A 77 4.40 4.19 -4.36
CA VAL A 77 3.74 3.47 -5.45
C VAL A 77 4.12 1.99 -5.34
N PHE A 78 3.13 1.11 -5.39
CA PHE A 78 3.40 -0.33 -5.39
C PHE A 78 2.28 -1.09 -6.09
N ASP A 79 2.60 -2.29 -6.56
CA ASP A 79 1.66 -3.18 -7.24
C ASP A 79 1.52 -4.48 -6.47
N ILE A 80 0.31 -5.06 -6.51
CA ILE A 80 0.04 -6.38 -5.98
C ILE A 80 -0.47 -7.25 -7.11
N GLN A 81 0.16 -8.41 -7.29
CA GLN A 81 -0.26 -9.39 -8.29
C GLN A 81 -1.52 -10.12 -7.82
N LEU A 82 -2.45 -10.29 -8.73
CA LEU A 82 -3.63 -11.14 -8.51
C LEU A 82 -3.33 -12.53 -9.03
N ASN A 83 -3.60 -13.53 -8.23
CA ASN A 83 -3.47 -14.93 -8.64
C ASN A 83 -4.79 -15.48 -9.14
#